data_b36a979fc4ed64576c76fbbe801ed185
#
_entry.id   b36a979fc4ed64576c76fbbe801ed185
#
_cell.length_a   1.000
_cell.length_b   1.000
_cell.length_c   1.000
_cell.angle_alpha   90.00
_cell.angle_beta   90.00
_cell.angle_gamma   90.00
#
_symmetry.space_group_name_H-M   'P 1'
#
loop_
_entity.id
_entity.type
_entity.pdbx_description
1 polymer ?
#
loop_
_entity_poly.entity_id
_entity_poly.type
_entity_poly.pdbx_seq_one_letter_code
_entity_poly.pdbx_strand_id
1 'polypeptide(L)'
;MENKRPLILVSNDDGIMAKGISELVKFLRPLGEIVVMAPDSPRSGSGCALTVTQPVHYQLVKKEVGLTVYKCSGTPTDCIKLARNTVLDRTPDLVVGGINHGDNSATNVHYSGTMGVVFEGCLNGIPSIGFSLCNHAPDADFEAAGPYIRKIAAMVLEKGLPPLTCLNVNFPDTADTKGIKICEQAKGCWTNEWAACPRLSDPNYFWLTGEFTDHEPENEKNDHWALANGYVAITPTTVDVTAYHFIDELNKWFN
;
A
#
# COMPACT_ATOMS: atom_id res chain seq x y z
N MET A 1 30.20 -7.20 -15.31
CA MET A 1 28.72 -7.28 -15.24
C MET A 1 28.24 -5.85 -15.34
N GLU A 2 27.48 -5.48 -16.38
CA GLU A 2 26.86 -4.17 -16.46
C GLU A 2 26.01 -3.98 -15.21
N ASN A 3 26.19 -2.86 -14.53
CA ASN A 3 25.46 -2.49 -13.32
C ASN A 3 24.03 -2.12 -13.76
N LYS A 4 23.17 -3.14 -13.96
CA LYS A 4 21.80 -2.98 -14.43
C LYS A 4 21.04 -2.18 -13.38
N ARG A 5 20.42 -1.08 -13.75
CA ARG A 5 19.63 -0.25 -12.82
C ARG A 5 18.54 -1.10 -12.15
N PRO A 6 18.22 -0.89 -10.86
CA PRO A 6 17.12 -1.58 -10.21
C PRO A 6 15.81 -1.46 -11.01
N LEU A 7 15.03 -2.53 -11.06
CA LEU A 7 13.68 -2.55 -11.65
C LEU A 7 12.65 -2.41 -10.53
N ILE A 8 11.84 -1.37 -10.58
CA ILE A 8 10.82 -1.07 -9.58
C ILE A 8 9.44 -1.22 -10.23
N LEU A 9 8.64 -2.14 -9.70
CA LEU A 9 7.24 -2.31 -10.12
C LEU A 9 6.32 -1.51 -9.20
N VAL A 10 5.49 -0.65 -9.80
CA VAL A 10 4.63 0.30 -9.07
C VAL A 10 3.16 0.05 -9.41
N SER A 11 2.29 0.08 -8.40
CA SER A 11 0.83 0.07 -8.54
C SER A 11 0.15 0.88 -7.43
N ASN A 12 -1.17 1.06 -7.53
CA ASN A 12 -2.01 1.69 -6.51
C ASN A 12 -3.44 1.15 -6.58
N ASP A 13 -4.34 1.63 -5.74
CA ASP A 13 -5.78 1.37 -5.79
C ASP A 13 -6.62 2.61 -6.15
N ASP A 14 -6.04 3.82 -6.12
CA ASP A 14 -6.72 5.05 -6.59
C ASP A 14 -6.86 5.13 -8.12
N GLY A 15 -6.17 4.24 -8.84
CA GLY A 15 -6.17 4.17 -10.31
C GLY A 15 -5.03 4.94 -10.97
N ILE A 16 -4.77 4.60 -12.25
CA ILE A 16 -3.61 5.08 -13.02
C ILE A 16 -3.58 6.60 -13.20
N MET A 17 -4.72 7.29 -13.10
CA MET A 17 -4.83 8.73 -13.27
C MET A 17 -4.70 9.51 -11.95
N ALA A 18 -4.57 8.83 -10.80
CA ALA A 18 -4.44 9.48 -9.52
C ALA A 18 -3.13 10.28 -9.40
N LYS A 19 -3.17 11.41 -8.65
CA LYS A 19 -1.99 12.25 -8.42
C LYS A 19 -0.92 11.48 -7.64
N GLY A 20 -1.32 10.68 -6.63
CA GLY A 20 -0.40 9.94 -5.78
C GLY A 20 0.55 9.03 -6.54
N ILE A 21 0.06 8.22 -7.51
CA ILE A 21 0.95 7.33 -8.29
C ILE A 21 1.89 8.12 -9.21
N SER A 22 1.45 9.24 -9.75
CA SER A 22 2.25 10.14 -10.58
C SER A 22 3.42 10.74 -9.79
N GLU A 23 3.17 11.21 -8.56
CA GLU A 23 4.20 11.72 -7.66
C GLU A 23 5.14 10.62 -7.16
N LEU A 24 4.61 9.42 -6.86
CA LEU A 24 5.42 8.27 -6.50
C LEU A 24 6.43 7.93 -7.58
N VAL A 25 5.99 7.86 -8.84
CA VAL A 25 6.87 7.62 -9.99
C VAL A 25 7.96 8.70 -10.08
N LYS A 26 7.61 9.97 -9.96
CA LYS A 26 8.55 11.10 -9.95
C LYS A 26 9.64 10.92 -8.88
N PHE A 27 9.26 10.53 -7.67
CA PHE A 27 10.20 10.34 -6.56
C PHE A 27 11.10 9.11 -6.73
N LEU A 28 10.59 8.02 -7.35
CA LEU A 28 11.33 6.76 -7.51
C LEU A 28 12.24 6.72 -8.77
N ARG A 29 11.98 7.53 -9.81
CA ARG A 29 12.77 7.54 -11.05
C ARG A 29 14.29 7.67 -10.86
N PRO A 30 14.81 8.46 -9.90
CA PRO A 30 16.25 8.52 -9.69
C PRO A 30 16.88 7.19 -9.24
N LEU A 31 16.08 6.29 -8.62
CA LEU A 31 16.57 5.05 -8.02
C LEU A 31 16.62 3.88 -9.01
N GLY A 32 15.78 3.87 -10.05
CA GLY A 32 15.69 2.70 -10.91
C GLY A 32 14.93 2.92 -12.22
N GLU A 33 14.74 1.84 -12.94
CA GLU A 33 13.80 1.70 -14.04
C GLU A 33 12.41 1.42 -13.46
N ILE A 34 11.39 2.14 -13.91
CA ILE A 34 10.03 2.05 -13.37
C ILE A 34 9.12 1.36 -14.38
N VAL A 35 8.42 0.33 -13.93
CA VAL A 35 7.25 -0.20 -14.62
C VAL A 35 6.04 0.03 -13.73
N VAL A 36 5.03 0.69 -14.27
CA VAL A 36 3.74 0.93 -13.63
C VAL A 36 2.71 -0.01 -14.26
N MET A 37 1.97 -0.74 -13.46
CA MET A 37 0.73 -1.35 -13.87
C MET A 37 -0.31 -1.08 -12.78
N ALA A 38 -1.34 -0.28 -13.09
CA ALA A 38 -2.33 0.17 -12.11
C ALA A 38 -3.75 0.03 -12.68
N PRO A 39 -4.77 -0.10 -11.82
CA PRO A 39 -6.16 -0.15 -12.23
C PRO A 39 -6.56 1.05 -13.09
N ASP A 40 -7.42 0.81 -14.08
CA ASP A 40 -7.99 1.84 -14.96
C ASP A 40 -9.01 2.76 -14.25
N SER A 41 -9.48 2.34 -13.08
CA SER A 41 -10.45 3.04 -12.24
C SER A 41 -10.17 2.78 -10.76
N PRO A 42 -10.62 3.64 -9.84
CA PRO A 42 -10.43 3.44 -8.40
C PRO A 42 -10.98 2.11 -7.89
N ARG A 43 -10.22 1.47 -6.98
CA ARG A 43 -10.51 0.17 -6.36
C ARG A 43 -10.35 0.23 -4.83
N SER A 44 -10.67 1.36 -4.23
CA SER A 44 -10.56 1.56 -2.77
C SER A 44 -11.30 0.47 -2.00
N GLY A 45 -10.72 0.00 -0.91
CA GLY A 45 -11.28 -1.07 -0.10
C GLY A 45 -11.19 -2.47 -0.71
N SER A 46 -10.43 -2.66 -1.80
CA SER A 46 -10.30 -3.97 -2.45
C SER A 46 -9.42 -4.96 -1.69
N GLY A 47 -8.59 -4.50 -0.76
CA GLY A 47 -7.66 -5.36 -0.04
C GLY A 47 -6.80 -6.21 -1.00
N CYS A 48 -6.71 -7.51 -0.72
CA CYS A 48 -6.01 -8.50 -1.55
C CYS A 48 -6.92 -9.20 -2.57
N ALA A 49 -8.06 -8.61 -2.96
CA ALA A 49 -9.01 -9.26 -3.85
C ALA A 49 -8.39 -9.59 -5.23
N LEU A 50 -8.81 -10.73 -5.78
CA LEU A 50 -8.42 -11.22 -7.11
C LEU A 50 -9.64 -11.29 -8.03
N THR A 51 -9.45 -10.98 -9.30
CA THR A 51 -10.48 -11.13 -10.33
C THR A 51 -10.43 -12.55 -10.91
N VAL A 52 -11.29 -13.44 -10.39
CA VAL A 52 -11.32 -14.87 -10.80
C VAL A 52 -12.50 -15.22 -11.68
N THR A 53 -13.49 -14.32 -11.85
CA THR A 53 -14.75 -14.62 -12.53
C THR A 53 -14.83 -14.07 -13.97
N GLN A 54 -13.84 -13.27 -14.38
CA GLN A 54 -13.76 -12.65 -15.70
C GLN A 54 -12.32 -12.45 -16.15
N PRO A 55 -12.05 -12.36 -17.46
CA PRO A 55 -10.73 -12.03 -17.97
C PRO A 55 -10.25 -10.64 -17.52
N VAL A 56 -8.97 -10.54 -17.18
CA VAL A 56 -8.29 -9.26 -16.92
C VAL A 56 -7.42 -8.90 -18.11
N HIS A 57 -7.43 -7.64 -18.51
CA HIS A 57 -6.61 -7.15 -19.61
C HIS A 57 -5.81 -5.91 -19.21
N TYR A 58 -4.71 -5.65 -19.90
CA TYR A 58 -3.91 -4.45 -19.74
C TYR A 58 -3.65 -3.77 -21.09
N GLN A 59 -3.34 -2.49 -21.03
CA GLN A 59 -3.01 -1.66 -22.19
C GLN A 59 -1.82 -0.77 -21.88
N LEU A 60 -0.86 -0.69 -22.82
CA LEU A 60 0.23 0.27 -22.75
C LEU A 60 -0.33 1.70 -22.86
N VAL A 61 0.01 2.55 -21.88
CA VAL A 61 -0.38 3.96 -21.82
C VAL A 61 0.77 4.85 -22.22
N LYS A 62 1.99 4.56 -21.72
CA LYS A 62 3.18 5.37 -21.95
C LYS A 62 4.43 4.49 -21.95
N LYS A 63 5.38 4.82 -22.83
CA LYS A 63 6.73 4.24 -22.82
C LYS A 63 7.75 5.32 -23.12
N GLU A 64 8.70 5.50 -22.23
CA GLU A 64 9.84 6.40 -22.38
C GLU A 64 11.07 5.82 -21.69
N VAL A 65 12.23 6.43 -21.83
CA VAL A 65 13.47 5.95 -21.21
C VAL A 65 13.29 5.87 -19.68
N GLY A 66 13.45 4.67 -19.14
CA GLY A 66 13.35 4.41 -17.70
C GLY A 66 11.93 4.42 -17.12
N LEU A 67 10.88 4.48 -17.96
CA LEU A 67 9.49 4.40 -17.52
C LEU A 67 8.59 3.73 -18.55
N THR A 68 7.88 2.70 -18.13
CA THR A 68 6.78 2.09 -18.90
C THR A 68 5.52 2.04 -18.05
N VAL A 69 4.39 2.46 -18.58
CA VAL A 69 3.12 2.58 -17.86
C VAL A 69 2.03 1.81 -18.55
N TYR A 70 1.36 0.95 -17.81
CA TYR A 70 0.20 0.18 -18.24
C TYR A 70 -1.01 0.48 -17.36
N LYS A 71 -2.20 0.53 -17.96
CA LYS A 71 -3.47 0.47 -17.23
C LYS A 71 -4.03 -0.96 -17.30
N CYS A 72 -4.74 -1.38 -16.27
CA CYS A 72 -5.27 -2.74 -16.11
C CYS A 72 -6.73 -2.69 -15.67
N SER A 73 -7.56 -3.62 -16.15
CA SER A 73 -8.98 -3.72 -15.76
C SER A 73 -9.19 -4.45 -14.41
N GLY A 74 -8.14 -5.04 -13.86
CA GLY A 74 -8.18 -5.81 -12.62
C GLY A 74 -8.02 -5.00 -11.33
N THR A 75 -7.88 -5.71 -10.22
CA THR A 75 -7.56 -5.15 -8.90
C THR A 75 -6.08 -4.72 -8.83
N PRO A 76 -5.66 -4.00 -7.78
CA PRO A 76 -4.25 -3.72 -7.53
C PRO A 76 -3.38 -4.98 -7.44
N THR A 77 -3.89 -6.03 -6.79
CA THR A 77 -3.22 -7.33 -6.67
C THR A 77 -3.08 -8.02 -8.04
N ASP A 78 -4.15 -7.98 -8.87
CA ASP A 78 -4.10 -8.49 -10.26
C ASP A 78 -3.02 -7.78 -11.07
N CYS A 79 -2.86 -6.46 -10.89
CA CYS A 79 -1.84 -5.67 -11.59
C CYS A 79 -0.44 -6.23 -11.33
N ILE A 80 -0.09 -6.52 -10.08
CA ILE A 80 1.22 -7.07 -9.73
C ILE A 80 1.41 -8.48 -10.30
N LYS A 81 0.40 -9.35 -10.16
CA LYS A 81 0.44 -10.70 -10.72
C LYS A 81 0.63 -10.67 -12.23
N LEU A 82 -0.18 -9.86 -12.91
CA LEU A 82 -0.17 -9.78 -14.37
C LEU A 82 1.14 -9.18 -14.89
N ALA A 83 1.62 -8.09 -14.29
CA ALA A 83 2.88 -7.47 -14.68
C ALA A 83 4.05 -8.45 -14.58
N ARG A 84 4.18 -9.16 -13.45
CA ARG A 84 5.26 -10.13 -13.23
C ARG A 84 5.25 -11.28 -14.21
N ASN A 85 4.06 -11.78 -14.57
CA ASN A 85 3.95 -13.02 -15.37
C ASN A 85 3.88 -12.77 -16.87
N THR A 86 3.59 -11.55 -17.33
CA THR A 86 3.32 -11.29 -18.76
C THR A 86 4.09 -10.12 -19.36
N VAL A 87 4.56 -9.17 -18.52
CA VAL A 87 5.17 -7.92 -19.00
C VAL A 87 6.64 -7.83 -18.68
N LEU A 88 7.03 -8.24 -17.46
CA LEU A 88 8.42 -8.14 -17.02
C LEU A 88 9.24 -9.31 -17.54
N ASP A 89 10.46 -9.01 -18.01
CA ASP A 89 11.45 -10.00 -18.46
C ASP A 89 12.33 -10.52 -17.31
N ARG A 90 12.25 -9.90 -16.14
CA ARG A 90 12.97 -10.28 -14.93
C ARG A 90 12.14 -9.94 -13.68
N THR A 91 12.48 -10.59 -12.57
CA THR A 91 11.92 -10.25 -11.27
C THR A 91 12.25 -8.80 -10.91
N PRO A 92 11.29 -7.98 -10.46
CA PRO A 92 11.59 -6.64 -9.98
C PRO A 92 12.40 -6.71 -8.67
N ASP A 93 13.26 -5.72 -8.49
CA ASP A 93 14.10 -5.58 -7.29
C ASP A 93 13.30 -4.96 -6.13
N LEU A 94 12.18 -4.29 -6.44
CA LEU A 94 11.29 -3.66 -5.47
C LEU A 94 9.87 -3.59 -6.04
N VAL A 95 8.87 -3.88 -5.20
CA VAL A 95 7.45 -3.57 -5.46
C VAL A 95 7.02 -2.40 -4.57
N VAL A 96 6.35 -1.41 -5.15
CA VAL A 96 5.88 -0.22 -4.41
C VAL A 96 4.42 0.04 -4.68
N GLY A 97 3.63 0.13 -3.59
CA GLY A 97 2.23 0.54 -3.61
C GLY A 97 2.08 2.03 -3.27
N GLY A 98 1.19 2.76 -3.96
CA GLY A 98 0.78 4.10 -3.58
C GLY A 98 1.12 5.22 -4.59
N ILE A 99 1.23 6.49 -4.15
CA ILE A 99 0.96 6.96 -2.77
C ILE A 99 -0.56 7.02 -2.60
N ASN A 100 -1.06 6.31 -1.59
CA ASN A 100 -2.49 6.28 -1.31
C ASN A 100 -3.01 7.63 -0.81
N HIS A 101 -4.20 8.02 -1.25
CA HIS A 101 -4.96 9.13 -0.69
C HIS A 101 -5.76 8.64 0.53
N GLY A 102 -5.27 8.92 1.72
CA GLY A 102 -5.71 8.38 3.01
C GLY A 102 -4.68 7.42 3.61
N ASP A 103 -4.67 7.28 4.92
CA ASP A 103 -3.75 6.39 5.61
C ASP A 103 -4.18 4.92 5.54
N ASN A 104 -3.20 4.05 5.68
CA ASN A 104 -3.36 2.60 5.82
C ASN A 104 -2.81 2.13 7.18
N SER A 105 -2.86 3.00 8.19
CA SER A 105 -2.46 2.68 9.57
C SER A 105 -3.47 1.78 10.28
N ALA A 106 -3.13 1.30 11.44
CA ALA A 106 -4.00 0.47 12.27
C ALA A 106 -4.63 -0.69 11.48
N THR A 107 -5.94 -0.91 11.63
CA THR A 107 -6.69 -1.96 10.95
C THR A 107 -6.94 -1.69 9.46
N ASN A 108 -6.72 -0.46 8.97
CA ASN A 108 -6.89 -0.11 7.56
C ASN A 108 -5.98 -0.94 6.63
N VAL A 109 -4.83 -1.38 7.13
CA VAL A 109 -3.91 -2.27 6.43
C VAL A 109 -4.60 -3.50 5.80
N HIS A 110 -5.65 -4.03 6.45
CA HIS A 110 -6.38 -5.22 6.00
C HIS A 110 -7.33 -4.96 4.82
N TYR A 111 -7.81 -3.72 4.67
CA TYR A 111 -8.78 -3.33 3.64
C TYR A 111 -8.11 -2.64 2.45
N SER A 112 -6.85 -2.24 2.61
CA SER A 112 -6.10 -1.44 1.65
C SER A 112 -5.73 -2.19 0.37
N GLY A 113 -6.15 -1.67 -0.78
CA GLY A 113 -5.68 -2.16 -2.08
C GLY A 113 -4.21 -1.81 -2.33
N THR A 114 -3.72 -0.67 -1.81
CA THR A 114 -2.29 -0.32 -1.81
C THR A 114 -1.48 -1.38 -1.05
N MET A 115 -1.94 -1.85 0.12
CA MET A 115 -1.26 -2.94 0.82
C MET A 115 -1.46 -4.29 0.13
N GLY A 116 -2.53 -4.49 -0.62
CA GLY A 116 -2.71 -5.65 -1.51
C GLY A 116 -1.59 -5.77 -2.56
N VAL A 117 -1.15 -4.65 -3.15
CA VAL A 117 0.06 -4.57 -4.02
C VAL A 117 1.29 -5.07 -3.30
N VAL A 118 1.50 -4.56 -2.08
CA VAL A 118 2.68 -4.82 -1.25
C VAL A 118 2.72 -6.28 -0.78
N PHE A 119 1.60 -6.79 -0.32
CA PHE A 119 1.47 -8.18 0.10
C PHE A 119 1.71 -9.15 -1.05
N GLU A 120 1.20 -8.84 -2.25
CA GLU A 120 1.46 -9.69 -3.42
C GLU A 120 2.95 -9.72 -3.79
N GLY A 121 3.65 -8.58 -3.75
CA GLY A 121 5.10 -8.53 -3.93
C GLY A 121 5.85 -9.35 -2.88
N CYS A 122 5.50 -9.15 -1.61
CA CYS A 122 6.10 -9.82 -0.46
C CYS A 122 5.91 -11.35 -0.50
N LEU A 123 4.70 -11.82 -0.82
CA LEU A 123 4.40 -13.26 -1.00
C LEU A 123 5.25 -13.92 -2.09
N ASN A 124 5.72 -13.13 -3.04
CA ASN A 124 6.60 -13.60 -4.11
C ASN A 124 8.09 -13.38 -3.82
N GLY A 125 8.44 -13.09 -2.57
CA GLY A 125 9.83 -12.92 -2.12
C GLY A 125 10.50 -11.63 -2.60
N ILE A 126 9.71 -10.63 -3.03
CA ILE A 126 10.22 -9.35 -3.51
C ILE A 126 10.10 -8.33 -2.37
N PRO A 127 11.16 -7.58 -2.02
CA PRO A 127 11.05 -6.47 -1.10
C PRO A 127 9.91 -5.53 -1.51
N SER A 128 9.04 -5.15 -0.57
CA SER A 128 7.80 -4.44 -0.91
C SER A 128 7.47 -3.35 0.11
N ILE A 129 7.03 -2.18 -0.39
CA ILE A 129 6.72 -1.00 0.43
C ILE A 129 5.39 -0.39 -0.01
N GLY A 130 4.49 -0.11 0.94
CA GLY A 130 3.30 0.72 0.73
C GLY A 130 3.51 2.12 1.27
N PHE A 131 3.17 3.13 0.50
CA PHE A 131 3.20 4.53 0.90
C PHE A 131 1.79 5.13 0.88
N SER A 132 1.42 5.83 1.95
CA SER A 132 0.10 6.43 2.15
C SER A 132 0.23 7.81 2.81
N LEU A 133 -0.61 8.76 2.42
CA LEU A 133 -0.68 10.09 3.03
C LEU A 133 -2.01 10.25 3.75
N CYS A 134 -2.02 10.76 4.98
CA CYS A 134 -3.22 11.03 5.79
C CYS A 134 -4.06 12.19 5.23
N ASN A 135 -4.27 12.22 3.91
CA ASN A 135 -5.07 13.23 3.22
C ASN A 135 -5.83 12.60 2.06
N HIS A 136 -7.16 12.68 2.09
CA HIS A 136 -8.05 12.09 1.08
C HIS A 136 -8.34 13.03 -0.11
N ALA A 137 -7.86 14.28 -0.09
CA ALA A 137 -8.12 15.23 -1.16
C ALA A 137 -7.49 14.76 -2.49
N PRO A 138 -8.21 14.83 -3.63
CA PRO A 138 -7.67 14.42 -4.92
C PRO A 138 -6.44 15.22 -5.34
N ASP A 139 -6.30 16.44 -4.84
CA ASP A 139 -5.20 17.38 -5.09
C ASP A 139 -4.18 17.47 -3.95
N ALA A 140 -4.19 16.50 -3.01
CA ALA A 140 -3.28 16.46 -1.87
C ALA A 140 -1.82 16.75 -2.27
N ASP A 141 -1.07 17.41 -1.40
CA ASP A 141 0.35 17.70 -1.62
C ASP A 141 1.24 16.58 -1.09
N PHE A 142 2.00 15.96 -1.98
CA PHE A 142 2.91 14.86 -1.66
C PHE A 142 4.40 15.29 -1.59
N GLU A 143 4.72 16.55 -1.81
CA GLU A 143 6.13 17.00 -1.92
C GLU A 143 6.92 16.72 -0.63
N ALA A 144 6.32 16.92 0.53
CA ALA A 144 6.95 16.65 1.83
C ALA A 144 7.32 15.16 2.02
N ALA A 145 6.57 14.23 1.40
CA ALA A 145 6.85 12.80 1.46
C ALA A 145 8.03 12.37 0.57
N GLY A 146 8.30 13.13 -0.51
CA GLY A 146 9.28 12.76 -1.53
C GLY A 146 10.68 12.40 -1.02
N PRO A 147 11.33 13.21 -0.15
CA PRO A 147 12.63 12.89 0.43
C PRO A 147 12.64 11.58 1.24
N TYR A 148 11.57 11.34 1.99
CA TYR A 148 11.41 10.11 2.80
C TYR A 148 11.20 8.89 1.91
N ILE A 149 10.35 8.99 0.88
CA ILE A 149 10.10 7.91 -0.10
C ILE A 149 11.41 7.48 -0.74
N ARG A 150 12.21 8.44 -1.26
CA ARG A 150 13.52 8.14 -1.85
C ARG A 150 14.47 7.47 -0.86
N LYS A 151 14.55 7.99 0.37
CA LYS A 151 15.42 7.43 1.41
C LYS A 151 15.02 5.99 1.78
N ILE A 152 13.73 5.76 2.03
CA ILE A 152 13.23 4.44 2.45
C ILE A 152 13.40 3.42 1.32
N ALA A 153 12.99 3.78 0.09
CA ALA A 153 13.14 2.90 -1.06
C ALA A 153 14.62 2.56 -1.36
N ALA A 154 15.52 3.53 -1.30
CA ALA A 154 16.96 3.30 -1.48
C ALA A 154 17.53 2.35 -0.42
N MET A 155 17.15 2.51 0.85
CA MET A 155 17.58 1.62 1.92
C MET A 155 17.06 0.20 1.75
N VAL A 156 15.82 0.03 1.30
CA VAL A 156 15.25 -1.30 1.05
C VAL A 156 15.90 -1.96 -0.18
N LEU A 157 16.20 -1.21 -1.24
CA LEU A 157 16.97 -1.71 -2.39
C LEU A 157 18.38 -2.15 -2.00
N GLU A 158 19.03 -1.47 -1.06
CA GLU A 158 20.37 -1.80 -0.58
C GLU A 158 20.39 -3.00 0.37
N LYS A 159 19.46 -3.03 1.35
CA LYS A 159 19.50 -3.97 2.48
C LYS A 159 18.57 -5.17 2.33
N GLY A 160 17.58 -5.07 1.46
CA GLY A 160 16.48 -6.04 1.40
C GLY A 160 15.54 -5.93 2.61
N LEU A 161 14.61 -6.88 2.68
CA LEU A 161 13.71 -7.08 3.83
C LEU A 161 13.75 -8.57 4.24
N PRO A 162 13.46 -8.90 5.51
CA PRO A 162 13.32 -10.28 5.92
C PRO A 162 12.23 -11.00 5.11
N PRO A 163 12.33 -12.34 4.93
CA PRO A 163 11.28 -13.11 4.28
C PRO A 163 9.89 -12.83 4.88
N LEU A 164 8.87 -12.79 4.04
CA LEU A 164 7.47 -12.55 4.41
C LEU A 164 7.22 -11.22 5.15
N THR A 165 8.17 -10.29 5.09
CA THR A 165 8.07 -8.96 5.71
C THR A 165 8.06 -7.88 4.64
N CYS A 166 7.17 -6.91 4.78
CA CYS A 166 7.07 -5.70 3.98
C CYS A 166 6.94 -4.46 4.88
N LEU A 167 6.94 -3.27 4.27
CA LEU A 167 6.78 -2.02 5.02
C LEU A 167 5.46 -1.33 4.68
N ASN A 168 4.69 -0.98 5.71
CA ASN A 168 3.57 -0.07 5.63
C ASN A 168 4.03 1.31 6.13
N VAL A 169 4.12 2.28 5.23
CA VAL A 169 4.66 3.62 5.51
C VAL A 169 3.56 4.65 5.33
N ASN A 170 3.25 5.36 6.40
CA ASN A 170 2.21 6.37 6.41
C ASN A 170 2.82 7.74 6.74
N PHE A 171 2.40 8.77 6.00
CA PHE A 171 2.82 10.15 6.18
C PHE A 171 1.70 10.95 6.84
N PRO A 172 2.01 11.77 7.87
CA PRO A 172 1.05 12.72 8.42
C PRO A 172 0.74 13.83 7.39
N ASP A 173 -0.44 14.40 7.44
CA ASP A 173 -0.83 15.54 6.59
C ASP A 173 -0.23 16.84 7.15
N THR A 174 1.09 16.97 7.04
CA THR A 174 1.83 18.18 7.44
C THR A 174 3.12 18.32 6.65
N ALA A 175 3.51 19.54 6.36
CA ALA A 175 4.81 19.86 5.75
C ALA A 175 5.96 19.71 6.78
N ASP A 176 5.68 19.90 8.07
CA ASP A 176 6.66 19.92 9.15
C ASP A 176 6.70 18.57 9.88
N THR A 177 7.13 17.51 9.18
CA THR A 177 7.29 16.20 9.80
C THR A 177 8.45 16.18 10.82
N LYS A 178 8.21 15.57 11.99
CA LYS A 178 9.22 15.43 13.07
C LYS A 178 10.27 14.34 12.79
N GLY A 179 10.17 13.65 11.66
CA GLY A 179 11.06 12.56 11.28
C GLY A 179 10.34 11.20 11.20
N ILE A 180 11.14 10.12 11.14
CA ILE A 180 10.64 8.75 11.03
C ILE A 180 10.51 8.12 12.42
N LYS A 181 9.41 7.40 12.64
CA LYS A 181 9.19 6.54 13.82
C LYS A 181 8.85 5.12 13.35
N ILE A 182 9.55 4.13 13.91
CA ILE A 182 9.22 2.71 13.67
C ILE A 182 8.13 2.33 14.66
N CYS A 183 7.05 1.78 14.15
CA CYS A 183 5.81 1.62 14.89
C CYS A 183 5.32 0.18 14.91
N GLU A 184 4.48 -0.11 15.89
CA GLU A 184 3.56 -1.23 15.93
C GLU A 184 2.23 -0.81 15.28
N GLN A 185 1.48 -1.77 14.76
CA GLN A 185 0.11 -1.53 14.29
C GLN A 185 -0.77 -1.13 15.49
N ALA A 186 -1.50 -0.01 15.40
CA ALA A 186 -2.43 0.39 16.44
C ALA A 186 -3.58 -0.59 16.58
N LYS A 187 -4.02 -0.83 17.82
CA LYS A 187 -5.18 -1.67 18.14
C LYS A 187 -6.44 -0.81 18.21
N GLY A 188 -7.46 -1.20 17.49
CA GLY A 188 -8.71 -0.46 17.46
C GLY A 188 -9.73 -1.12 16.55
N CYS A 189 -10.87 -0.46 16.43
CA CYS A 189 -11.94 -0.90 15.53
C CYS A 189 -12.66 0.30 14.92
N TRP A 190 -13.32 0.06 13.80
CA TRP A 190 -14.25 1.01 13.21
C TRP A 190 -15.59 0.94 13.92
N THR A 191 -16.23 2.09 14.10
CA THR A 191 -17.56 2.26 14.70
C THR A 191 -18.44 3.13 13.81
N ASN A 192 -19.76 3.06 13.98
CA ASN A 192 -20.72 3.84 13.18
C ASN A 192 -20.55 3.69 11.67
N GLU A 193 -20.24 2.46 11.22
CA GLU A 193 -19.76 2.18 9.85
C GLU A 193 -20.83 2.33 8.76
N TRP A 194 -22.09 2.50 9.10
CA TRP A 194 -23.19 2.57 8.12
C TRP A 194 -24.07 3.78 8.32
N ALA A 195 -24.19 4.60 7.29
CA ALA A 195 -25.12 5.72 7.24
C ALA A 195 -26.20 5.48 6.19
N ALA A 196 -27.46 5.68 6.53
CA ALA A 196 -28.58 5.58 5.59
C ALA A 196 -28.39 6.55 4.42
N CYS A 197 -28.72 6.10 3.20
CA CYS A 197 -28.65 6.94 2.00
C CYS A 197 -29.97 7.74 1.84
N PRO A 198 -30.01 9.02 2.19
CA PRO A 198 -31.26 9.79 2.22
C PRO A 198 -31.81 10.16 0.84
N ARG A 199 -31.02 9.91 -0.23
CA ARG A 199 -31.39 10.27 -1.61
C ARG A 199 -32.15 9.17 -2.35
N LEU A 200 -32.26 7.97 -1.77
CA LEU A 200 -32.97 6.84 -2.34
C LEU A 200 -34.26 6.59 -1.58
N SER A 201 -35.34 6.29 -2.30
CA SER A 201 -36.65 5.99 -1.71
C SER A 201 -36.70 4.64 -0.98
N ASP A 202 -35.75 3.75 -1.25
CA ASP A 202 -35.62 2.48 -0.58
C ASP A 202 -34.80 2.66 0.71
N PRO A 203 -35.36 2.30 1.89
CA PRO A 203 -34.67 2.46 3.17
C PRO A 203 -33.49 1.50 3.38
N ASN A 204 -33.27 0.55 2.47
CA ASN A 204 -32.23 -0.49 2.58
C ASN A 204 -30.90 -0.09 1.91
N TYR A 205 -30.72 1.18 1.51
CA TYR A 205 -29.48 1.67 0.95
C TYR A 205 -28.66 2.42 2.01
N PHE A 206 -27.40 2.00 2.15
CA PHE A 206 -26.46 2.58 3.12
C PHE A 206 -25.13 2.92 2.45
N TRP A 207 -24.49 3.96 2.98
CA TRP A 207 -23.10 4.28 2.71
C TRP A 207 -22.21 3.67 3.78
N LEU A 208 -21.07 3.08 3.35
CA LEU A 208 -19.99 2.76 4.28
C LEU A 208 -19.36 4.06 4.75
N THR A 209 -19.29 4.24 6.03
CA THR A 209 -18.73 5.41 6.73
C THR A 209 -17.89 4.92 7.90
N GLY A 210 -17.81 5.65 8.97
CA GLY A 210 -17.26 5.20 10.23
C GLY A 210 -16.20 6.13 10.79
N GLU A 211 -15.90 5.88 12.06
CA GLU A 211 -14.84 6.52 12.81
C GLU A 211 -13.96 5.44 13.42
N PHE A 212 -12.64 5.58 13.27
CA PHE A 212 -11.72 4.65 13.91
C PHE A 212 -11.59 4.99 15.40
N THR A 213 -11.81 4.01 16.25
CA THR A 213 -11.61 4.10 17.70
C THR A 213 -10.31 3.40 18.07
N ASP A 214 -9.29 4.17 18.43
CA ASP A 214 -8.02 3.65 18.96
C ASP A 214 -8.23 3.17 20.40
N HIS A 215 -7.88 1.91 20.68
CA HIS A 215 -8.00 1.33 22.04
C HIS A 215 -6.80 1.67 22.94
N GLU A 216 -5.70 2.17 22.35
CA GLU A 216 -4.46 2.52 23.06
C GLU A 216 -3.96 3.91 22.62
N PRO A 217 -4.75 5.00 22.74
CA PRO A 217 -4.42 6.30 22.15
C PRO A 217 -3.16 6.96 22.74
N GLU A 218 -2.76 6.56 23.95
CA GLU A 218 -1.53 7.04 24.61
C GLU A 218 -0.30 6.16 24.32
N ASN A 219 -0.45 5.09 23.52
CA ASN A 219 0.67 4.21 23.19
C ASN A 219 1.56 4.85 22.13
N GLU A 220 2.62 5.48 22.56
CA GLU A 220 3.60 6.14 21.68
C GLU A 220 4.28 5.21 20.67
N LYS A 221 4.15 3.89 20.81
CA LYS A 221 4.77 2.93 19.89
C LYS A 221 3.91 2.67 18.66
N ASN A 222 2.61 2.95 18.69
CA ASN A 222 1.72 2.65 17.60
C ASN A 222 1.77 3.68 16.45
N ASP A 223 1.37 3.26 15.25
CA ASP A 223 1.39 4.06 14.04
C ASP A 223 0.37 5.22 14.09
N HIS A 224 -0.79 5.00 14.68
CA HIS A 224 -1.84 6.02 14.80
C HIS A 224 -1.39 7.20 15.68
N TRP A 225 -0.75 6.89 16.84
CA TRP A 225 -0.16 7.92 17.70
C TRP A 225 0.97 8.69 16.97
N ALA A 226 1.83 7.97 16.25
CA ALA A 226 2.93 8.59 15.53
C ALA A 226 2.43 9.60 14.49
N LEU A 227 1.41 9.25 13.71
CA LEU A 227 0.79 10.11 12.70
C LEU A 227 0.12 11.32 13.34
N ALA A 228 -0.66 11.13 14.40
CA ALA A 228 -1.30 12.23 15.13
C ALA A 228 -0.28 13.23 15.72
N ASN A 229 0.95 12.77 16.00
CA ASN A 229 2.04 13.59 16.52
C ASN A 229 3.03 14.10 15.45
N GLY A 230 2.72 13.95 14.16
CA GLY A 230 3.49 14.51 13.05
C GLY A 230 4.75 13.72 12.67
N TYR A 231 4.81 12.42 12.97
CA TYR A 231 5.88 11.53 12.53
C TYR A 231 5.48 10.75 11.30
N VAL A 232 6.44 10.44 10.44
CA VAL A 232 6.31 9.39 9.42
C VAL A 232 6.32 8.04 10.12
N ALA A 233 5.22 7.31 10.07
CA ALA A 233 5.09 5.99 10.69
C ALA A 233 5.57 4.91 9.72
N ILE A 234 6.50 4.05 10.15
CA ILE A 234 6.90 2.84 9.42
C ILE A 234 6.54 1.63 10.27
N THR A 235 5.57 0.85 9.82
CA THR A 235 5.14 -0.39 10.48
C THR A 235 5.63 -1.59 9.67
N PRO A 236 6.63 -2.36 10.17
CA PRO A 236 6.97 -3.65 9.58
C PRO A 236 5.76 -4.57 9.66
N THR A 237 5.34 -5.10 8.49
CA THR A 237 4.11 -5.88 8.37
C THR A 237 4.44 -7.25 7.79
N THR A 238 3.85 -8.31 8.34
CA THR A 238 4.05 -9.68 7.86
C THR A 238 2.85 -10.16 7.05
N VAL A 239 3.12 -10.98 6.03
CA VAL A 239 2.09 -11.70 5.25
C VAL A 239 1.81 -13.10 5.79
N ASP A 240 2.59 -13.58 6.76
CA ASP A 240 2.30 -14.78 7.50
C ASP A 240 1.35 -14.44 8.67
N VAL A 241 0.13 -14.91 8.57
CA VAL A 241 -0.94 -14.64 9.54
C VAL A 241 -1.07 -15.71 10.63
N THR A 242 -0.08 -16.60 10.76
CA THR A 242 -0.09 -17.68 11.76
C THR A 242 0.19 -17.13 13.16
N ALA A 243 -0.70 -17.39 14.10
CA ALA A 243 -0.51 -17.08 15.52
C ALA A 243 0.39 -18.14 16.19
N TYR A 244 1.69 -18.11 15.91
CA TYR A 244 2.66 -19.12 16.37
C TYR A 244 2.64 -19.32 17.89
N HIS A 245 2.45 -18.27 18.66
CA HIS A 245 2.36 -18.32 20.12
C HIS A 245 1.18 -19.12 20.67
N PHE A 246 0.18 -19.44 19.83
CA PHE A 246 -1.03 -20.15 20.21
C PHE A 246 -1.04 -21.63 19.76
N ILE A 247 -0.09 -22.05 18.91
CA ILE A 247 -0.04 -23.41 18.35
C ILE A 247 0.04 -24.46 19.46
N ASP A 248 0.98 -24.30 20.42
CA ASP A 248 1.18 -25.27 21.48
C ASP A 248 -0.02 -25.37 22.43
N GLU A 249 -0.72 -24.27 22.68
CA GLU A 249 -1.93 -24.26 23.47
C GLU A 249 -3.08 -24.97 22.73
N LEU A 250 -3.24 -24.67 21.44
CA LEU A 250 -4.26 -25.32 20.62
C LEU A 250 -4.03 -26.83 20.50
N ASN A 251 -2.78 -27.28 20.41
CA ASN A 251 -2.45 -28.71 20.40
C ASN A 251 -2.93 -29.45 21.66
N LYS A 252 -2.92 -28.80 22.85
CA LYS A 252 -3.42 -29.40 24.08
C LYS A 252 -4.93 -29.59 24.09
N TRP A 253 -5.68 -28.84 23.26
CA TRP A 253 -7.13 -28.98 23.18
C TRP A 253 -7.59 -30.20 22.38
N PHE A 254 -6.72 -30.73 21.50
CA PHE A 254 -7.06 -31.81 20.56
C PHE A 254 -6.25 -33.08 20.77
N ASN A 255 -5.29 -33.08 21.70
CA ASN A 255 -4.50 -34.24 22.13
C ASN A 255 -4.67 -34.51 23.63
#